data_6e695501c1de29b64f8c1562b50d71f9
#
_entry.id   6e695501c1de29b64f8c1562b50d71f9
#
_cell.length_a   1.000
_cell.length_b   1.000
_cell.length_c   1.000
_cell.angle_alpha   90.00
_cell.angle_beta   90.00
_cell.angle_gamma   90.00
#
_symmetry.space_group_name_H-M   'P 1'
#
loop_
_entity.id
_entity.type
_entity.pdbx_description
1 polymer ?
#
loop_
_entity_poly.entity_id
_entity_poly.type
_entity_poly.pdbx_seq_one_letter_code
_entity_poly.pdbx_strand_id
1 'polypeptide(L)'
;MAHQHVPWYEALLILQLPSLTSLGCACDVPSALYSYSFAQNPKWTKLMPSHDEIKAYQREVADTYGLRQKMTFRTEVKECYWREDASRWLMVLRKIDTDEIFYHECQILFGATGVLVEPRPCDIPGASTFNGSIFHSARWNHDVSLEGKRVVVVGNGCLSPKYDLPKYSTRASANNK
;
A
#
# COMPACT_ATOMS: atom_id res chain seq x y z
N MET A 1 -18.69 -37.37 24.05
CA MET A 1 -18.60 -35.90 23.83
C MET A 1 -18.08 -35.71 22.41
N ALA A 2 -18.95 -35.29 21.51
CA ALA A 2 -18.62 -35.06 20.11
C ALA A 2 -17.83 -33.76 20.00
N HIS A 3 -16.58 -33.82 19.52
CA HIS A 3 -15.86 -32.64 19.11
C HIS A 3 -16.58 -32.05 17.91
N GLN A 4 -17.28 -30.94 18.13
CA GLN A 4 -17.75 -30.10 17.04
C GLN A 4 -16.53 -29.55 16.33
N HIS A 5 -16.32 -29.98 15.07
CA HIS A 5 -15.44 -29.31 14.14
C HIS A 5 -15.94 -27.89 13.96
N VAL A 6 -15.24 -26.94 14.56
CA VAL A 6 -15.42 -25.52 14.24
C VAL A 6 -14.90 -25.35 12.83
N PRO A 7 -15.72 -24.94 11.86
CA PRO A 7 -15.24 -24.75 10.51
C PRO A 7 -14.16 -23.65 10.52
N TRP A 8 -13.05 -23.91 9.83
CA TRP A 8 -12.00 -22.95 9.62
C TRP A 8 -12.59 -21.66 9.05
N TYR A 9 -12.35 -20.56 9.73
CA TYR A 9 -12.89 -19.27 9.34
C TYR A 9 -12.47 -18.92 7.91
N GLU A 10 -13.42 -18.59 7.05
CA GLU A 10 -13.13 -17.97 5.77
C GLU A 10 -12.55 -16.60 6.02
N ALA A 11 -11.25 -16.45 5.86
CA ALA A 11 -10.58 -15.17 5.90
C ALA A 11 -10.75 -14.49 4.55
N LEU A 12 -11.60 -13.47 4.48
CA LEU A 12 -11.64 -12.57 3.35
C LEU A 12 -10.46 -11.62 3.43
N LEU A 13 -9.45 -11.81 2.60
CA LEU A 13 -8.32 -10.91 2.50
C LEU A 13 -8.59 -9.85 1.43
N ILE A 14 -8.90 -8.64 1.85
CA ILE A 14 -9.09 -7.51 0.96
C ILE A 14 -7.73 -6.83 0.79
N LEU A 15 -7.15 -6.97 -0.40
CA LEU A 15 -5.91 -6.31 -0.75
C LEU A 15 -6.20 -5.05 -1.56
N GLN A 16 -6.14 -3.93 -0.91
CA GLN A 16 -6.07 -2.65 -1.57
C GLN A 16 -4.59 -2.36 -1.89
N LEU A 17 -4.11 -2.87 -3.02
CA LEU A 17 -2.78 -2.53 -3.50
C LEU A 17 -2.88 -1.15 -4.14
N PRO A 18 -2.22 -0.11 -3.62
CA PRO A 18 -2.08 1.13 -4.34
C PRO A 18 -1.29 0.83 -5.62
N SER A 19 -1.93 0.96 -6.77
CA SER A 19 -1.29 0.82 -8.09
C SER A 19 -0.36 1.99 -8.43
N LEU A 20 -0.12 2.87 -7.48
CA LEU A 20 0.47 4.20 -7.67
C LEU A 20 1.84 4.30 -7.03
N THR A 21 2.67 3.28 -7.20
CA THR A 21 4.06 3.37 -6.77
C THR A 21 4.86 4.23 -7.74
N SER A 22 5.60 5.16 -7.18
CA SER A 22 6.54 6.00 -7.92
C SER A 22 7.57 5.16 -8.68
N LEU A 23 7.99 5.64 -9.83
CA LEU A 23 9.08 5.05 -10.61
C LEU A 23 10.33 4.88 -9.72
N GLY A 24 10.92 3.67 -9.74
CA GLY A 24 12.16 3.38 -9.01
C GLY A 24 12.00 3.20 -7.50
N CYS A 25 10.80 3.02 -6.97
CA CYS A 25 10.63 2.78 -5.54
C CYS A 25 11.28 1.45 -5.12
N ALA A 26 11.93 1.48 -3.96
CA ALA A 26 12.61 0.35 -3.35
C ALA A 26 12.40 0.39 -1.84
N CYS A 27 12.66 -0.71 -1.16
CA CYS A 27 12.62 -0.72 0.30
C CYS A 27 13.78 0.08 0.90
N ASP A 28 13.63 0.47 2.15
CA ASP A 28 14.60 1.25 2.93
C ASP A 28 15.22 0.44 4.06
N VAL A 29 14.89 -0.83 4.13
CA VAL A 29 15.43 -1.79 5.10
C VAL A 29 15.93 -3.04 4.37
N PRO A 30 16.83 -3.84 4.99
CA PRO A 30 17.34 -5.05 4.37
C PRO A 30 16.23 -6.04 3.98
N SER A 31 16.42 -6.68 2.84
CA SER A 31 15.48 -7.59 2.20
C SER A 31 14.97 -8.72 3.12
N ALA A 32 15.81 -9.23 4.00
CA ALA A 32 15.42 -10.27 4.95
C ALA A 32 14.24 -9.87 5.84
N LEU A 33 14.08 -8.57 6.14
CA LEU A 33 12.96 -8.05 6.95
C LEU A 33 11.63 -8.01 6.18
N TYR A 34 11.66 -8.15 4.87
CA TYR A 34 10.45 -8.26 4.03
C TYR A 34 10.00 -9.71 3.82
N SER A 35 10.80 -10.69 4.26
CA SER A 35 10.40 -12.09 4.18
C SER A 35 9.54 -12.49 5.38
N TYR A 36 8.48 -13.22 5.13
CA TYR A 36 7.69 -13.85 6.20
C TYR A 36 8.53 -14.91 6.91
N SER A 37 8.37 -15.05 8.22
CA SER A 37 9.10 -16.03 9.02
C SER A 37 8.88 -17.47 8.55
N PHE A 38 7.71 -17.77 8.03
CA PHE A 38 7.31 -19.08 7.50
C PHE A 38 7.63 -19.28 6.02
N ALA A 39 8.09 -18.24 5.31
CA ALA A 39 8.38 -18.27 3.88
C ALA A 39 9.60 -17.40 3.56
N GLN A 40 10.75 -17.74 4.10
CA GLN A 40 11.99 -17.00 3.87
C GLN A 40 12.40 -17.04 2.40
N ASN A 41 12.84 -15.88 1.87
CA ASN A 41 13.35 -15.80 0.50
C ASN A 41 14.87 -15.72 0.49
N PRO A 42 15.59 -16.80 0.12
CA PRO A 42 17.04 -16.77 -0.01
C PRO A 42 17.52 -16.15 -1.34
N LYS A 43 16.61 -15.79 -2.23
CA LYS A 43 16.92 -15.38 -3.62
C LYS A 43 16.91 -13.89 -3.82
N TRP A 44 16.90 -13.08 -2.75
CA TRP A 44 16.98 -11.62 -2.90
C TRP A 44 18.23 -11.22 -3.69
N THR A 45 18.06 -10.41 -4.73
CA THR A 45 19.16 -9.99 -5.60
C THR A 45 19.94 -8.81 -5.03
N LYS A 46 19.32 -8.05 -4.09
CA LYS A 46 19.89 -6.86 -3.47
C LYS A 46 19.58 -6.80 -1.98
N LEU A 47 20.43 -6.14 -1.23
CA LEU A 47 20.19 -5.85 0.18
C LEU A 47 18.90 -5.03 0.37
N MET A 48 18.66 -4.06 -0.51
CA MET A 48 17.43 -3.26 -0.57
C MET A 48 16.75 -3.54 -1.91
N PRO A 49 15.82 -4.51 -1.97
CA PRO A 49 15.22 -4.92 -3.24
C PRO A 49 14.26 -3.86 -3.77
N SER A 50 14.04 -3.91 -5.07
CA SER A 50 13.07 -3.06 -5.74
C SER A 50 11.63 -3.45 -5.37
N HIS A 51 10.71 -2.53 -5.61
CA HIS A 51 9.27 -2.79 -5.50
C HIS A 51 8.85 -4.06 -6.26
N ASP A 52 9.34 -4.24 -7.48
CA ASP A 52 8.95 -5.38 -8.33
C ASP A 52 9.42 -6.71 -7.73
N GLU A 53 10.60 -6.74 -7.15
CA GLU A 53 11.14 -7.94 -6.51
C GLU A 53 10.35 -8.30 -5.24
N ILE A 54 9.99 -7.31 -4.42
CA ILE A 54 9.12 -7.53 -3.25
C ILE A 54 7.74 -8.02 -3.70
N LYS A 55 7.17 -7.41 -4.72
CA LYS A 55 5.87 -7.80 -5.27
C LYS A 55 5.88 -9.21 -5.85
N ALA A 56 6.97 -9.58 -6.52
CA ALA A 56 7.15 -10.95 -7.04
C ALA A 56 7.18 -11.97 -5.90
N TYR A 57 7.96 -11.69 -4.85
CA TYR A 57 8.01 -12.53 -3.66
C TYR A 57 6.62 -12.69 -3.00
N GLN A 58 5.88 -11.60 -2.80
CA GLN A 58 4.55 -11.66 -2.20
C GLN A 58 3.57 -12.49 -3.05
N ARG A 59 3.67 -12.40 -4.38
CA ARG A 59 2.88 -13.22 -5.30
C ARG A 59 3.24 -14.69 -5.21
N GLU A 60 4.53 -15.01 -5.18
CA GLU A 60 5.02 -16.39 -5.01
C GLU A 60 4.50 -17.00 -3.71
N VAL A 61 4.54 -16.27 -2.59
CA VAL A 61 3.96 -16.73 -1.33
C VAL A 61 2.45 -16.95 -1.45
N ALA A 62 1.72 -16.00 -2.04
CA ALA A 62 0.28 -16.14 -2.21
C ALA A 62 -0.09 -17.38 -3.06
N ASP A 63 0.69 -17.67 -4.08
CA ASP A 63 0.48 -18.83 -4.95
C ASP A 63 0.85 -20.15 -4.23
N THR A 64 2.00 -20.17 -3.56
CA THR A 64 2.49 -21.34 -2.83
C THR A 64 1.52 -21.81 -1.73
N TYR A 65 0.92 -20.86 -1.03
CA TYR A 65 -0.03 -21.16 0.05
C TYR A 65 -1.51 -21.14 -0.39
N GLY A 66 -1.78 -21.04 -1.69
CA GLY A 66 -3.14 -21.07 -2.23
C GLY A 66 -4.02 -19.91 -1.75
N LEU A 67 -3.43 -18.76 -1.42
CA LEU A 67 -4.16 -17.65 -0.80
C LEU A 67 -5.06 -16.91 -1.79
N ARG A 68 -4.76 -16.95 -3.10
CA ARG A 68 -5.52 -16.19 -4.11
C ARG A 68 -7.01 -16.51 -4.11
N GLN A 69 -7.38 -17.75 -3.82
CA GLN A 69 -8.78 -18.19 -3.74
C GLN A 69 -9.55 -17.54 -2.58
N LYS A 70 -8.82 -17.05 -1.57
CA LYS A 70 -9.35 -16.38 -0.38
C LYS A 70 -9.23 -14.86 -0.44
N MET A 71 -8.73 -14.31 -1.56
CA MET A 71 -8.52 -12.89 -1.77
C MET A 71 -9.64 -12.31 -2.63
N THR A 72 -10.18 -11.19 -2.21
CA THR A 72 -11.08 -10.37 -3.01
C THR A 72 -10.36 -9.12 -3.42
N PHE A 73 -10.10 -8.99 -4.71
CA PHE A 73 -9.40 -7.84 -5.29
C PHE A 73 -10.40 -6.77 -5.75
N ARG A 74 -9.88 -5.57 -6.05
CA ARG A 74 -10.64 -4.43 -6.58
C ARG A 74 -11.86 -4.10 -5.72
N THR A 75 -11.68 -4.23 -4.41
CA THR A 75 -12.72 -4.01 -3.42
C THR A 75 -12.20 -3.03 -2.38
N GLU A 76 -12.94 -1.97 -2.16
CA GLU A 76 -12.65 -0.96 -1.14
C GLU A 76 -13.49 -1.24 0.10
N VAL A 77 -12.87 -1.19 1.27
CA VAL A 77 -13.58 -1.18 2.55
C VAL A 77 -14.02 0.25 2.83
N LYS A 78 -15.30 0.51 2.84
CA LYS A 78 -15.88 1.83 3.11
C LYS A 78 -16.00 2.07 4.60
N GLU A 79 -16.56 1.11 5.30
CA GLU A 79 -16.91 1.22 6.70
C GLU A 79 -16.86 -0.14 7.38
N CYS A 80 -16.59 -0.14 8.70
CA CYS A 80 -16.63 -1.34 9.53
C CYS A 80 -17.36 -1.01 10.84
N TYR A 81 -18.37 -1.77 11.16
CA TYR A 81 -19.17 -1.62 12.38
C TYR A 81 -19.16 -2.88 13.22
N TRP A 82 -18.96 -2.74 14.51
CA TRP A 82 -19.20 -3.83 15.44
C TRP A 82 -20.67 -3.91 15.76
N ARG A 83 -21.27 -5.07 15.57
CA ARG A 83 -22.65 -5.36 15.93
C ARG A 83 -22.70 -6.16 17.23
N GLU A 84 -23.04 -5.50 18.31
CA GLU A 84 -23.08 -6.10 19.65
C GLU A 84 -24.12 -7.21 19.75
N ASP A 85 -25.28 -7.01 19.12
CA ASP A 85 -26.40 -7.98 19.07
C ASP A 85 -26.01 -9.32 18.43
N ALA A 86 -25.13 -9.29 17.45
CA ALA A 86 -24.68 -10.45 16.69
C ALA A 86 -23.25 -10.91 17.03
N SER A 87 -22.52 -10.15 17.87
CA SER A 87 -21.10 -10.35 18.17
C SER A 87 -20.25 -10.51 16.88
N ARG A 88 -20.46 -9.61 15.91
CA ARG A 88 -19.82 -9.66 14.59
C ARG A 88 -19.47 -8.28 14.08
N TRP A 89 -18.42 -8.22 13.27
CA TRP A 89 -18.14 -7.08 12.43
C TRP A 89 -19.01 -7.15 11.18
N LEU A 90 -19.64 -6.03 10.84
CA LEU A 90 -20.27 -5.79 9.55
C LEU A 90 -19.39 -4.84 8.75
N MET A 91 -18.93 -5.27 7.59
CA MET A 91 -18.15 -4.46 6.66
C MET A 91 -19.01 -4.03 5.49
N VAL A 92 -18.94 -2.75 5.14
CA VAL A 92 -19.50 -2.18 3.93
C VAL A 92 -18.40 -2.12 2.89
N LEU A 93 -18.57 -2.84 1.80
CA LEU A 93 -17.58 -3.05 0.76
C LEU A 93 -18.09 -2.49 -0.57
N ARG A 94 -17.18 -1.90 -1.35
CA ARG A 94 -17.48 -1.36 -2.69
C ARG A 94 -16.58 -2.04 -3.73
N LYS A 95 -17.17 -2.59 -4.78
CA LYS A 95 -16.43 -3.03 -5.98
C LYS A 95 -15.95 -1.79 -6.74
N ILE A 96 -14.64 -1.66 -6.95
CA ILE A 96 -14.07 -0.48 -7.61
C ILE A 96 -14.50 -0.36 -9.07
N ASP A 97 -14.75 -1.49 -9.74
CA ASP A 97 -15.08 -1.51 -11.17
C ASP A 97 -16.53 -1.14 -11.48
N THR A 98 -17.45 -1.46 -10.57
CA THR A 98 -18.90 -1.34 -10.80
C THR A 98 -19.60 -0.39 -9.86
N ASP A 99 -18.86 0.15 -8.85
CA ASP A 99 -19.41 0.92 -7.72
C ASP A 99 -20.48 0.17 -6.90
N GLU A 100 -20.62 -1.13 -7.12
CA GLU A 100 -21.56 -1.97 -6.38
C GLU A 100 -21.16 -2.06 -4.92
N ILE A 101 -22.12 -1.79 -4.03
CA ILE A 101 -21.97 -1.94 -2.58
C ILE A 101 -22.47 -3.33 -2.17
N PHE A 102 -21.69 -4.02 -1.36
CA PHE A 102 -22.06 -5.28 -0.75
C PHE A 102 -21.55 -5.37 0.68
N TYR A 103 -22.03 -6.35 1.43
CA TYR A 103 -21.75 -6.49 2.84
C TYR A 103 -21.05 -7.81 3.12
N HIS A 104 -20.18 -7.79 4.12
CA HIS A 104 -19.55 -9.00 4.62
C HIS A 104 -19.54 -8.96 6.16
N GLU A 105 -19.80 -10.11 6.78
CA GLU A 105 -19.76 -10.24 8.22
C GLU A 105 -18.62 -11.18 8.64
N CYS A 106 -17.91 -10.83 9.72
CA CYS A 106 -16.89 -11.67 10.30
C CYS A 106 -16.84 -11.53 11.82
N GLN A 107 -16.34 -12.54 12.50
CA GLN A 107 -16.18 -12.52 13.96
C GLN A 107 -14.91 -11.79 14.37
N ILE A 108 -13.86 -11.87 13.54
CA ILE A 108 -12.56 -11.24 13.79
C ILE A 108 -12.16 -10.43 12.56
N LEU A 109 -11.82 -9.16 12.78
CA LEU A 109 -11.34 -8.25 11.75
C LEU A 109 -9.90 -7.85 12.04
N PHE A 110 -8.99 -8.07 11.08
CA PHE A 110 -7.62 -7.61 11.15
C PHE A 110 -7.43 -6.41 10.21
N GLY A 111 -7.09 -5.26 10.77
CA GLY A 111 -6.68 -4.09 9.99
C GLY A 111 -5.19 -4.17 9.66
N ALA A 112 -4.85 -4.52 8.42
CA ALA A 112 -3.47 -4.65 7.95
C ALA A 112 -3.11 -3.62 6.86
N THR A 113 -3.70 -2.43 6.94
CA THR A 113 -3.55 -1.35 5.94
C THR A 113 -2.18 -0.66 5.99
N GLY A 114 -1.45 -0.82 7.07
CA GLY A 114 -0.23 -0.07 7.33
C GLY A 114 -0.52 1.36 7.83
N VAL A 115 0.54 2.15 8.03
CA VAL A 115 0.45 3.51 8.62
C VAL A 115 0.53 4.62 7.56
N LEU A 116 0.95 4.32 6.33
CA LEU A 116 1.16 5.30 5.26
C LEU A 116 0.05 5.19 4.20
N VAL A 117 -1.20 5.31 4.64
CA VAL A 117 -2.37 5.09 3.78
C VAL A 117 -2.81 6.37 3.07
N GLU A 118 -2.95 7.47 3.82
CA GLU A 118 -3.43 8.74 3.29
C GLU A 118 -2.29 9.77 3.18
N PRO A 119 -1.99 10.24 1.96
CA PRO A 119 -1.01 11.28 1.75
C PRO A 119 -1.53 12.63 2.27
N ARG A 120 -0.69 13.36 3.00
CA ARG A 120 -1.01 14.73 3.41
C ARG A 120 -0.98 15.66 2.20
N PRO A 121 -1.89 16.63 2.10
CA PRO A 121 -1.80 17.66 1.09
C PRO A 121 -0.54 18.50 1.28
N CYS A 122 -0.09 19.15 0.20
CA CYS A 122 1.01 20.09 0.27
C CYS A 122 0.50 21.42 0.84
N ASP A 123 0.86 21.71 2.10
CA ASP A 123 0.41 22.91 2.85
C ASP A 123 1.49 23.99 3.00
N ILE A 124 2.50 23.98 2.13
CA ILE A 124 3.53 25.01 2.12
C ILE A 124 3.01 26.33 1.54
N PRO A 125 3.45 27.50 2.07
CA PRO A 125 3.05 28.80 1.55
C PRO A 125 3.36 28.91 0.05
N GLY A 126 2.35 29.32 -0.73
CA GLY A 126 2.46 29.49 -2.18
C GLY A 126 2.19 28.22 -3.00
N ALA A 127 1.92 27.08 -2.40
CA ALA A 127 1.59 25.86 -3.15
C ALA A 127 0.36 26.05 -4.06
N SER A 128 -0.66 26.76 -3.58
CA SER A 128 -1.89 27.05 -4.33
C SER A 128 -1.70 27.97 -5.53
N THR A 129 -0.61 28.73 -5.58
CA THR A 129 -0.29 29.67 -6.67
C THR A 129 0.80 29.13 -7.59
N PHE A 130 1.29 27.93 -7.34
CA PHE A 130 2.30 27.30 -8.19
C PHE A 130 1.69 26.83 -9.51
N ASN A 131 2.22 27.34 -10.63
CA ASN A 131 1.70 27.03 -11.97
C ASN A 131 2.18 25.67 -12.53
N GLY A 132 3.02 24.96 -11.81
CA GLY A 132 3.50 23.63 -12.20
C GLY A 132 2.69 22.51 -11.58
N SER A 133 3.10 21.27 -11.84
CA SER A 133 2.45 20.10 -11.25
C SER A 133 2.94 19.87 -9.84
N ILE A 134 2.02 19.68 -8.89
CA ILE A 134 2.28 19.25 -7.51
C ILE A 134 1.56 17.94 -7.30
N PHE A 135 2.27 16.93 -6.84
CA PHE A 135 1.68 15.65 -6.46
C PHE A 135 2.49 14.96 -5.36
N HIS A 136 1.82 14.16 -4.58
CA HIS A 136 2.44 13.38 -3.51
C HIS A 136 3.05 12.09 -4.08
N SER A 137 4.18 11.65 -3.52
CA SER A 137 4.86 10.42 -3.95
C SER A 137 3.99 9.16 -3.84
N ALA A 138 3.05 9.11 -2.89
CA ALA A 138 2.08 8.03 -2.77
C ALA A 138 0.96 8.08 -3.81
N ARG A 139 0.82 9.19 -4.54
CA ARG A 139 -0.12 9.39 -5.65
C ARG A 139 0.65 9.93 -6.85
N TRP A 140 1.56 9.11 -7.35
CA TRP A 140 2.43 9.50 -8.46
C TRP A 140 1.63 9.77 -9.72
N ASN A 141 1.87 10.94 -10.32
CA ASN A 141 1.23 11.29 -11.58
C ASN A 141 2.12 10.85 -12.76
N HIS A 142 1.76 9.73 -13.37
CA HIS A 142 2.48 9.15 -14.49
C HIS A 142 2.36 9.94 -15.81
N ASP A 143 1.39 10.84 -15.91
CA ASP A 143 1.17 11.67 -17.10
C ASP A 143 2.14 12.86 -17.16
N VAL A 144 2.86 13.11 -16.07
CA VAL A 144 3.83 14.21 -15.98
C VAL A 144 5.23 13.71 -16.25
N SER A 145 5.79 14.02 -17.43
CA SER A 145 7.20 13.81 -17.67
C SER A 145 8.06 14.76 -16.85
N LEU A 146 9.06 14.23 -16.16
CA LEU A 146 10.05 15.01 -15.39
C LEU A 146 11.30 15.32 -16.20
N GLU A 147 11.43 14.78 -17.41
CA GLU A 147 12.59 14.97 -18.26
C GLU A 147 12.77 16.46 -18.63
N GLY A 148 13.99 16.96 -18.43
CA GLY A 148 14.34 18.37 -18.69
C GLY A 148 13.70 19.38 -17.72
N LYS A 149 12.93 18.95 -16.71
CA LYS A 149 12.28 19.84 -15.76
C LYS A 149 13.12 20.04 -14.50
N ARG A 150 12.97 21.24 -13.90
CA ARG A 150 13.45 21.48 -12.54
C ARG A 150 12.42 20.93 -11.57
N VAL A 151 12.83 20.00 -10.74
CA VAL A 151 11.94 19.33 -9.78
C VAL A 151 12.37 19.70 -8.36
N VAL A 152 11.41 20.06 -7.53
CA VAL A 152 11.61 20.27 -6.09
C VAL A 152 10.93 19.14 -5.34
N VAL A 153 11.67 18.48 -4.45
CA VAL A 153 11.15 17.46 -3.55
C VAL A 153 11.04 18.06 -2.16
N VAL A 154 9.82 18.06 -1.63
CA VAL A 154 9.55 18.51 -0.28
C VAL A 154 9.53 17.30 0.66
N GLY A 155 10.44 17.29 1.61
CA GLY A 155 10.64 16.20 2.56
C GLY A 155 12.03 15.57 2.46
N ASN A 156 12.48 15.01 3.56
CA ASN A 156 13.78 14.34 3.68
C ASN A 156 13.65 12.94 4.30
N GLY A 157 12.49 12.30 4.11
CA GLY A 157 12.26 10.93 4.53
C GLY A 157 13.01 9.93 3.65
N CYS A 158 13.06 8.68 4.07
CA CYS A 158 13.75 7.58 3.40
C CYS A 158 13.26 7.32 1.96
N LEU A 159 12.08 7.78 1.59
CA LEU A 159 11.55 7.69 0.22
C LEU A 159 12.16 8.76 -0.70
N SER A 160 12.56 9.91 -0.17
CA SER A 160 13.09 11.04 -0.96
C SER A 160 14.37 10.75 -1.76
N PRO A 161 15.36 9.98 -1.25
CA PRO A 161 16.60 9.66 -1.98
C PRO A 161 16.43 8.62 -3.10
N LYS A 162 15.32 7.92 -3.16
CA LYS A 162 15.12 6.75 -4.02
C LYS A 162 14.54 7.06 -5.40
N TYR A 163 14.14 8.32 -5.61
CA TYR A 163 13.68 8.74 -6.93
C TYR A 163 14.89 8.99 -7.82
N ASP A 164 14.87 8.38 -8.99
CA ASP A 164 15.79 8.73 -10.09
C ASP A 164 15.33 10.07 -10.69
N LEU A 165 15.63 11.13 -9.93
CA LEU A 165 15.26 12.48 -10.31
C LEU A 165 16.23 13.04 -11.33
N PRO A 166 15.76 13.89 -12.26
CA PRO A 166 16.65 14.60 -13.20
C PRO A 166 17.80 15.31 -12.48
N LYS A 167 18.94 15.43 -13.13
CA LYS A 167 20.18 16.02 -12.57
C LYS A 167 20.02 17.43 -11.95
N TYR A 168 18.91 18.10 -12.21
CA TYR A 168 18.61 19.47 -11.72
C TYR A 168 17.54 19.50 -10.62
N SER A 169 17.34 18.40 -9.90
CA SER A 169 16.39 18.38 -8.78
C SER A 169 17.00 19.11 -7.56
N THR A 170 16.23 19.99 -6.96
CA THR A 170 16.57 20.63 -5.68
C THR A 170 15.72 20.02 -4.58
N ARG A 171 16.36 19.59 -3.49
CA ARG A 171 15.66 19.09 -2.31
C ARG A 171 15.44 20.23 -1.33
N ALA A 172 14.20 20.49 -0.96
CA ALA A 172 13.87 21.37 0.14
C ALA A 172 13.57 20.53 1.38
N SER A 173 14.30 20.80 2.46
CA SER A 173 13.99 20.25 3.78
C SER A 173 12.92 21.11 4.42
N ALA A 174 11.73 20.53 4.67
CA ALA A 174 10.76 21.17 5.54
C ALA A 174 11.27 20.97 6.99
N ASN A 175 11.81 22.01 7.60
CA ASN A 175 12.06 22.01 9.04
C ASN A 175 10.71 21.93 9.74
N ASN A 176 10.41 20.77 10.33
CA ASN A 176 9.35 20.67 11.31
C ASN A 176 9.70 21.54 12.52
N LYS A 177 8.98 22.64 12.69
CA LYS A 177 8.86 23.31 13.98
C LYS A 177 7.73 22.69 14.76
#